data_7f8d3aced939a5cd95eb182d2c69d46a
#
_entry.id   7f8d3aced939a5cd95eb182d2c69d46a
#
_cell.length_a   1.000
_cell.length_b   1.000
_cell.length_c   1.000
_cell.angle_alpha   90.00
_cell.angle_beta   90.00
_cell.angle_gamma   90.00
#
_symmetry.space_group_name_H-M   'P 1'
#
loop_
_entity.id
_entity.type
_entity.pdbx_description
1 polymer ?
#
loop_
_entity_poly.entity_id
_entity_poly.type
_entity_poly.pdbx_seq_one_letter_code
_entity_poly.pdbx_strand_id
1 'polypeptide(L)'
;MFRLWAKIFKDNRMLQTLTICDDSREKNRTKKVFDALDEVCYAFDLSRPIWLDSNIKEFQRVDKTRFRKDNFIDDIDFDFLEIHVIEEDDTY
;
A
#
# COMPACT_ATOMS: atom_id res chain seq x y z
N MET A 1 17.26 1.28 0.15
CA MET A 1 16.27 0.63 1.04
C MET A 1 14.88 0.75 0.43
N PHE A 2 14.08 -0.29 0.50
CA PHE A 2 12.70 -0.23 0.03
C PHE A 2 11.84 0.51 1.04
N ARG A 3 11.03 1.47 0.58
CA ARG A 3 10.08 2.20 1.43
C ARG A 3 8.73 2.28 0.74
N LEU A 4 7.69 1.93 1.49
CA LEU A 4 6.32 2.07 1.02
C LEU A 4 5.59 3.02 1.95
N TRP A 5 4.99 4.06 1.37
CA TRP A 5 4.24 5.08 2.10
C TRP A 5 2.76 4.81 1.96
N ALA A 6 2.08 4.65 3.09
CA ALA A 6 0.65 4.39 3.15
C ALA A 6 -0.08 5.57 3.77
N LYS A 7 -1.23 5.93 3.19
CA LYS A 7 -2.04 7.06 3.62
C LYS A 7 -3.51 6.70 3.58
N ILE A 8 -4.25 7.12 4.59
CA ILE A 8 -5.71 7.02 4.59
C ILE A 8 -6.27 8.43 4.43
N PHE A 9 -7.16 8.60 3.45
CA PHE A 9 -7.82 9.86 3.15
C PHE A 9 -9.32 9.76 3.34
N LYS A 10 -9.90 10.83 3.90
CA LYS A 10 -11.33 11.00 4.01
C LYS A 10 -11.64 12.48 3.89
N ASP A 11 -12.61 12.83 3.02
CA ASP A 11 -13.04 14.22 2.80
C ASP A 11 -11.85 15.15 2.49
N ASN A 12 -10.93 14.67 1.64
CA ASN A 12 -9.73 15.39 1.23
C ASN A 12 -8.72 15.64 2.36
N ARG A 13 -8.84 14.91 3.45
CA ARG A 13 -7.91 15.02 4.58
C ARG A 13 -7.18 13.71 4.77
N MET A 14 -5.89 13.80 5.03
CA MET A 14 -5.10 12.63 5.40
C MET A 14 -5.31 12.34 6.88
N LEU A 15 -6.00 11.22 7.16
CA LEU A 15 -6.31 10.82 8.53
C LEU A 15 -5.17 10.07 9.20
N GLN A 16 -4.48 9.22 8.43
CA GLN A 16 -3.39 8.40 8.96
C GLN A 16 -2.31 8.27 7.90
N THR A 17 -1.09 8.09 8.35
CA THR A 17 0.06 7.88 7.48
C THR A 17 1.04 6.93 8.16
N LEU A 18 1.73 6.13 7.36
CA LEU A 18 2.71 5.18 7.86
C LEU A 18 3.68 4.85 6.74
N THR A 19 4.97 4.78 7.06
CA THR A 19 5.98 4.35 6.11
C THR A 19 6.58 3.03 6.59
N ILE A 20 6.58 2.03 5.71
CA ILE A 20 7.20 0.73 5.97
C ILE A 20 8.53 0.69 5.24
N CYS A 21 9.58 0.35 5.96
CA CYS A 21 10.92 0.21 5.41
C CYS A 21 11.31 -1.28 5.43
N ASP A 22 11.93 -1.75 4.36
CA ASP A 22 12.38 -3.13 4.26
C ASP A 22 13.72 -3.17 3.54
N ASP A 23 14.75 -3.63 4.24
CA ASP A 23 16.10 -3.75 3.68
C ASP A 23 16.49 -5.20 3.41
N SER A 24 15.53 -6.11 3.42
CA SER A 24 15.76 -7.52 3.14
C SER A 24 16.36 -7.71 1.76
N ARG A 25 17.32 -8.59 1.64
CA ARG A 25 17.95 -8.91 0.34
C ARG A 25 17.35 -10.15 -0.30
N GLU A 26 16.75 -11.01 0.50
CA GLU A 26 16.18 -12.26 0.03
C GLU A 26 14.76 -12.10 -0.55
N LYS A 27 14.11 -10.98 -0.32
CA LYS A 27 12.77 -10.73 -0.84
C LYS A 27 12.84 -9.96 -2.15
N ASN A 28 12.05 -10.37 -3.14
CA ASN A 28 11.88 -9.57 -4.35
C ASN A 28 10.92 -8.39 -4.07
N ARG A 29 10.75 -7.52 -5.06
CA ARG A 29 9.91 -6.33 -4.91
C ARG A 29 8.47 -6.68 -4.60
N THR A 30 7.92 -7.66 -5.28
CA THR A 30 6.52 -8.08 -5.08
C THR A 30 6.30 -8.53 -3.64
N LYS A 31 7.20 -9.35 -3.11
CA LYS A 31 7.12 -9.83 -1.73
C LYS A 31 7.19 -8.67 -0.75
N LYS A 32 8.08 -7.70 -0.99
CA LYS A 32 8.21 -6.52 -0.13
C LYS A 32 6.93 -5.68 -0.13
N VAL A 33 6.30 -5.52 -1.29
CA VAL A 33 5.05 -4.77 -1.39
C VAL A 33 3.94 -5.45 -0.58
N PHE A 34 3.77 -6.76 -0.75
CA PHE A 34 2.72 -7.49 -0.04
C PHE A 34 2.98 -7.54 1.47
N ASP A 35 4.22 -7.77 1.88
CA ASP A 35 4.55 -7.77 3.30
C ASP A 35 4.35 -6.39 3.93
N ALA A 36 4.73 -5.32 3.23
CA ALA A 36 4.52 -3.96 3.70
C ALA A 36 3.02 -3.64 3.81
N LEU A 37 2.23 -4.07 2.83
CA LEU A 37 0.79 -3.85 2.86
C LEU A 37 0.15 -4.59 4.04
N ASP A 38 0.61 -5.80 4.35
CA ASP A 38 0.14 -6.54 5.52
C ASP A 38 0.42 -5.76 6.81
N GLU A 39 1.61 -5.19 6.93
CA GLU A 39 1.96 -4.38 8.10
C GLU A 39 1.10 -3.13 8.20
N VAL A 40 0.84 -2.47 7.07
CA VAL A 40 -0.03 -1.29 7.02
C VAL A 40 -1.44 -1.65 7.49
N CYS A 41 -1.99 -2.73 6.96
CA CYS A 41 -3.34 -3.16 7.32
C CYS A 41 -3.43 -3.54 8.78
N TYR A 42 -2.40 -4.19 9.30
CA TYR A 42 -2.35 -4.51 10.72
C TYR A 42 -2.34 -3.23 11.57
N ALA A 43 -1.48 -2.27 11.20
CA ALA A 43 -1.35 -1.01 11.96
C ALA A 43 -2.63 -0.17 11.92
N PHE A 44 -3.35 -0.19 10.81
CA PHE A 44 -4.58 0.59 10.63
C PHE A 44 -5.85 -0.20 10.97
N ASP A 45 -5.68 -1.44 11.44
CA ASP A 45 -6.79 -2.32 11.80
C ASP A 45 -7.75 -2.54 10.63
N LEU A 46 -7.18 -2.91 9.48
CA LEU A 46 -7.92 -3.16 8.26
C LEU A 46 -7.72 -4.60 7.79
N SER A 47 -8.73 -5.15 7.12
CA SER A 47 -8.54 -6.38 6.34
C SER A 47 -7.73 -6.04 5.09
N ARG A 48 -7.08 -7.04 4.51
CA ARG A 48 -6.31 -6.83 3.28
C ARG A 48 -7.23 -6.44 2.14
N PRO A 49 -6.87 -5.41 1.37
CA PRO A 49 -7.65 -5.07 0.19
C PRO A 49 -7.46 -6.09 -0.92
N ILE A 50 -8.46 -6.19 -1.78
CA ILE A 50 -8.40 -7.03 -2.97
C ILE A 50 -7.80 -6.19 -4.09
N TRP A 51 -6.76 -6.71 -4.74
CA TRP A 51 -6.15 -6.06 -5.90
C TRP A 51 -7.03 -6.31 -7.12
N LEU A 52 -7.63 -5.25 -7.64
CA LEU A 52 -8.36 -5.31 -8.91
C LEU A 52 -7.38 -5.07 -10.06
N ASP A 53 -7.77 -5.44 -11.27
CA ASP A 53 -6.90 -5.24 -12.44
C ASP A 53 -6.46 -3.79 -12.59
N SER A 54 -7.34 -2.84 -12.31
CA SER A 54 -7.00 -1.42 -12.37
C SER A 54 -5.89 -1.05 -11.39
N ASN A 55 -5.91 -1.63 -10.19
CA ASN A 55 -4.87 -1.41 -9.18
C ASN A 55 -3.53 -1.94 -9.67
N ILE A 56 -3.53 -3.16 -10.20
CA ILE A 56 -2.30 -3.80 -10.68
C ILE A 56 -1.68 -2.97 -11.80
N LYS A 57 -2.50 -2.56 -12.76
CA LYS A 57 -2.01 -1.77 -13.90
C LYS A 57 -1.49 -0.41 -13.46
N GLU A 58 -2.21 0.27 -12.57
CA GLU A 58 -1.77 1.56 -12.06
C GLU A 58 -0.47 1.42 -11.28
N PHE A 59 -0.39 0.42 -10.42
CA PHE A 59 0.80 0.22 -9.59
C PHE A 59 2.03 -0.11 -10.43
N GLN A 60 1.86 -0.90 -11.49
CA GLN A 60 2.96 -1.20 -12.41
C GLN A 60 3.43 0.04 -13.17
N ARG A 61 2.52 0.97 -13.43
CA ARG A 61 2.84 2.16 -14.22
C ARG A 61 3.43 3.30 -13.39
N VAL A 62 2.92 3.54 -12.16
CA VAL A 62 3.29 4.72 -11.38
C VAL A 62 3.70 4.42 -9.95
N ASP A 63 3.88 3.15 -9.58
CA ASP A 63 4.33 2.71 -8.25
C ASP A 63 3.40 3.13 -7.11
N LYS A 64 2.15 3.41 -7.41
CA LYS A 64 1.14 3.72 -6.39
C LYS A 64 -0.23 3.32 -6.88
N THR A 65 -1.12 3.07 -5.93
CA THR A 65 -2.52 2.80 -6.23
C THR A 65 -3.37 3.12 -4.99
N ARG A 66 -4.67 3.28 -5.22
CA ARG A 66 -5.65 3.57 -4.19
C ARG A 66 -6.63 2.42 -4.06
N PHE A 67 -6.82 1.97 -2.84
CA PHE A 67 -7.82 0.96 -2.52
C PHE A 67 -9.04 1.67 -1.94
N ARG A 68 -10.16 1.52 -2.62
CA ARG A 68 -11.42 2.16 -2.26
C ARG A 68 -12.38 1.13 -1.70
N LYS A 69 -13.62 1.53 -1.47
CA LYS A 69 -14.66 0.66 -0.93
C LYS A 69 -14.74 -0.67 -1.67
N ASP A 70 -14.63 -0.65 -2.98
CA ASP A 70 -14.75 -1.88 -3.81
C ASP A 70 -13.61 -2.86 -3.62
N ASN A 71 -12.51 -2.41 -3.01
CA ASN A 71 -11.35 -3.27 -2.77
C ASN A 71 -11.42 -4.01 -1.43
N PHE A 72 -12.37 -3.67 -0.58
CA PHE A 72 -12.47 -4.26 0.75
C PHE A 72 -13.73 -5.09 0.90
N ILE A 73 -13.60 -6.26 1.55
CA ILE A 73 -14.75 -7.09 1.88
C ILE A 73 -15.55 -6.43 3.01
N ASP A 74 -14.83 -5.90 4.00
CA ASP A 74 -15.43 -5.22 5.13
C ASP A 74 -15.75 -3.77 4.77
N ASP A 75 -16.74 -3.19 5.46
CA ASP A 75 -17.03 -1.77 5.30
C ASP A 75 -15.87 -0.94 5.81
N ILE A 76 -15.57 0.12 5.08
CA ILE A 76 -14.55 1.09 5.49
C ILE A 76 -15.24 2.44 5.70
N ASP A 77 -14.71 3.24 6.62
CA ASP A 77 -15.27 4.55 6.96
C ASP A 77 -14.41 5.70 6.44
N PHE A 78 -13.59 5.43 5.44
CA PHE A 78 -12.73 6.42 4.79
C PHE A 78 -12.86 6.27 3.27
N ASP A 79 -12.30 7.24 2.52
CA ASP A 79 -12.46 7.24 1.07
C ASP A 79 -11.53 6.26 0.38
N PHE A 80 -10.26 6.25 0.76
CA PHE A 80 -9.30 5.30 0.19
C PHE A 80 -8.06 5.16 1.04
N LEU A 81 -7.40 4.03 0.86
CA LEU A 81 -6.05 3.77 1.33
C LEU A 81 -5.13 3.86 0.13
N GLU A 82 -4.18 4.78 0.14
CA GLU A 82 -3.19 4.88 -0.93
C GLU A 82 -1.87 4.28 -0.47
N ILE A 83 -1.27 3.46 -1.32
CA ILE A 83 0.09 2.98 -1.11
C ILE A 83 0.97 3.49 -2.23
N HIS A 84 2.20 3.85 -1.90
CA HIS A 84 3.14 4.45 -2.84
C HIS A 84 4.55 3.99 -2.51
N VAL A 85 5.22 3.35 -3.45
CA VAL A 85 6.62 2.97 -3.28
C VAL A 85 7.45 4.21 -3.56
N ILE A 86 8.04 4.77 -2.53
CA ILE A 86 8.77 6.04 -2.62
C ILE A 86 10.28 5.87 -2.72
N GLU A 87 10.77 4.68 -2.41
CA GLU A 87 12.20 4.36 -2.53
C GLU A 87 12.34 2.87 -2.81
N GLU A 88 13.17 2.52 -3.79
CA GLU A 88 13.45 1.13 -4.11
C GLU A 88 14.91 0.81 -3.85
N ASP A 89 15.22 -0.47 -3.78
CA ASP A 89 16.58 -0.90 -3.54
C ASP A 89 17.44 -0.61 -4.77
N ASP A 90 18.62 -0.11 -4.50
CA ASP A 90 19.65 -0.07 -5.52
C ASP A 90 20.17 -1.47 -5.65
N THR A 91 19.76 -2.16 -6.66
CA THR A 91 20.28 -3.44 -6.84
C THR A 91 21.14 -3.45 -7.96
N TYR A 92 21.90 -4.08 -7.77
CA TYR A 92 22.63 -4.68 -8.65
C TYR A 92 23.79 -4.34 -8.91
#